data_1af3d72343f203ccdd52f8482e408321
#
_entry.id   1af3d72343f203ccdd52f8482e408321
#
_cell.length_a   1.000
_cell.length_b   1.000
_cell.length_c   1.000
_cell.angle_alpha   90.00
_cell.angle_beta   90.00
_cell.angle_gamma   90.00
#
_symmetry.space_group_name_H-M   'P 1'
#
loop_
_entity.id
_entity.type
_entity.pdbx_description
1 polymer ?
#
loop_
_entity_poly.entity_id
_entity_poly.type
_entity_poly.pdbx_seq_one_letter_code
_entity_poly.pdbx_strand_id
1 'polypeptide(L)'
;MDSTWFRRFTTAAGDGPRLVCFPHAGGSATAYMQLARALAADFDVVAVQYPGRQDRYQEAPFTSLAPLVEAVAEKLVRELAADPGRPYALFGHSMGALVAFETARLLAQGELPGPRRLFLSGRGGPGIRSGIRYDLFDDAEVLADVRKLGGTDQSMLDDPEIQEMVLPALRADYQVFGTYRWGGGEPLTAPVTVLVGDRDPMVTVPEARTWREHTAGDFDLKVFPGGHFYLVDHIGQVAATVTEGLLAGTAAP
;
A
#
# COMPACT_ATOMS: atom_id res chain seq x y z
N MET A 1 -20.01 3.01 -3.03
CA MET A 1 -18.57 2.77 -3.31
C MET A 1 -18.43 2.12 -4.67
N ASP A 2 -17.46 2.58 -5.45
CA ASP A 2 -17.15 1.95 -6.73
C ASP A 2 -16.55 0.55 -6.49
N SER A 3 -17.39 -0.48 -6.61
CA SER A 3 -17.01 -1.86 -6.34
C SER A 3 -15.95 -2.41 -7.31
N THR A 4 -15.70 -1.70 -8.42
CA THR A 4 -14.65 -2.07 -9.37
C THR A 4 -13.26 -1.72 -8.83
N TRP A 5 -13.13 -0.61 -8.11
CA TRP A 5 -11.85 -0.12 -7.59
C TRP A 5 -11.58 -0.47 -6.13
N PHE A 6 -12.65 -0.72 -5.35
CA PHE A 6 -12.52 -0.92 -3.92
C PHE A 6 -13.24 -2.20 -3.47
N ARG A 7 -12.58 -3.00 -2.65
CA ARG A 7 -13.11 -4.24 -2.08
C ARG A 7 -13.22 -4.14 -0.58
N ARG A 8 -14.34 -4.64 -0.05
CA ARG A 8 -14.54 -4.90 1.38
C ARG A 8 -14.61 -6.39 1.62
N PHE A 9 -14.01 -6.85 2.70
CA PHE A 9 -14.00 -8.27 3.10
C PHE A 9 -14.83 -8.52 4.36
N THR A 10 -15.31 -7.44 4.97
CA THR A 10 -16.14 -7.46 6.18
C THR A 10 -17.27 -6.46 6.03
N THR A 11 -18.32 -6.61 6.79
CA THR A 11 -19.32 -5.55 6.95
C THR A 11 -18.66 -4.37 7.67
N ALA A 12 -18.90 -3.17 7.19
CA ALA A 12 -18.34 -1.97 7.81
C ALA A 12 -18.74 -1.89 9.30
N ALA A 13 -17.78 -1.56 10.15
CA ALA A 13 -18.01 -1.27 11.55
C ALA A 13 -18.65 0.10 11.71
N GLY A 14 -19.97 0.20 11.53
CA GLY A 14 -20.72 1.44 11.75
C GLY A 14 -20.02 2.69 11.20
N ASP A 15 -19.85 3.72 12.06
CA ASP A 15 -19.23 4.99 11.72
C ASP A 15 -17.70 5.05 12.02
N GLY A 16 -17.05 3.91 12.27
CA GLY A 16 -15.61 3.83 12.53
C GLY A 16 -14.75 4.42 11.39
N PRO A 17 -13.51 4.83 11.66
CA PRO A 17 -12.61 5.37 10.64
C PRO A 17 -12.42 4.42 9.45
N ARG A 18 -12.20 4.99 8.26
CA ARG A 18 -11.89 4.19 7.07
C ARG A 18 -10.39 3.97 6.94
N LEU A 19 -9.97 2.72 6.68
CA LEU A 19 -8.62 2.39 6.29
C LEU A 19 -8.60 1.98 4.82
N VAL A 20 -7.95 2.77 3.97
CA VAL A 20 -7.77 2.45 2.55
C VAL A 20 -6.43 1.78 2.36
N CYS A 21 -6.43 0.54 1.87
CA CYS A 21 -5.26 -0.30 1.73
C CYS A 21 -4.81 -0.43 0.27
N PHE A 22 -3.51 -0.26 0.02
CA PHE A 22 -2.88 -0.26 -1.31
C PHE A 22 -1.96 -1.46 -1.46
N PRO A 23 -2.28 -2.41 -2.36
CA PRO A 23 -1.51 -3.63 -2.54
C PRO A 23 -0.08 -3.40 -3.06
N HIS A 24 0.79 -4.36 -2.73
CA HIS A 24 2.13 -4.50 -3.27
C HIS A 24 2.11 -4.92 -4.75
N ALA A 25 3.27 -4.92 -5.41
CA ALA A 25 3.42 -5.36 -6.80
C ALA A 25 2.96 -6.82 -6.97
N GLY A 26 2.17 -7.08 -8.00
CA GLY A 26 1.52 -8.37 -8.24
C GLY A 26 0.38 -8.69 -7.27
N GLY A 27 0.24 -7.95 -6.18
CA GLY A 27 -0.83 -8.11 -5.20
C GLY A 27 -2.18 -7.58 -5.69
N SER A 28 -3.22 -8.02 -5.01
CA SER A 28 -4.60 -7.59 -5.22
C SER A 28 -5.24 -7.20 -3.90
N ALA A 29 -6.47 -6.73 -3.93
CA ALA A 29 -7.22 -6.38 -2.73
C ALA A 29 -7.23 -7.49 -1.68
N THR A 30 -7.22 -8.76 -2.09
CA THR A 30 -7.24 -9.92 -1.17
C THR A 30 -6.04 -10.01 -0.25
N ALA A 31 -4.92 -9.35 -0.57
CA ALA A 31 -3.75 -9.26 0.32
C ALA A 31 -4.11 -8.65 1.69
N TYR A 32 -5.17 -7.86 1.76
CA TYR A 32 -5.62 -7.21 2.99
C TYR A 32 -6.80 -7.89 3.69
N MET A 33 -7.25 -9.06 3.21
CA MET A 33 -8.41 -9.74 3.78
C MET A 33 -8.21 -10.09 5.27
N GLN A 34 -7.02 -10.53 5.67
CA GLN A 34 -6.74 -10.85 7.08
C GLN A 34 -6.68 -9.59 7.95
N LEU A 35 -6.06 -8.52 7.46
CA LEU A 35 -6.03 -7.22 8.15
C LEU A 35 -7.44 -6.65 8.31
N ALA A 36 -8.26 -6.75 7.26
CA ALA A 36 -9.66 -6.31 7.31
C ALA A 36 -10.47 -7.07 8.38
N ARG A 37 -10.26 -8.38 8.50
CA ARG A 37 -10.89 -9.19 9.54
C ARG A 37 -10.41 -8.82 10.95
N ALA A 38 -9.11 -8.57 11.11
CA ALA A 38 -8.54 -8.19 12.40
C ALA A 38 -9.01 -6.81 12.88
N LEU A 39 -9.34 -5.91 11.96
CA LEU A 39 -9.80 -4.54 12.24
C LEU A 39 -11.33 -4.37 12.14
N ALA A 40 -12.08 -5.43 11.83
CA ALA A 40 -13.51 -5.35 11.50
C ALA A 40 -14.42 -4.75 12.60
N ALA A 41 -13.98 -4.82 13.86
CA ALA A 41 -14.76 -4.30 14.98
C ALA A 41 -14.79 -2.76 15.00
N ASP A 42 -13.69 -2.12 14.58
CA ASP A 42 -13.47 -0.68 14.80
C ASP A 42 -13.31 0.13 13.51
N PHE A 43 -13.04 -0.52 12.36
CA PHE A 43 -12.66 0.14 11.12
C PHE A 43 -13.46 -0.34 9.89
N ASP A 44 -13.74 0.59 8.97
CA ASP A 44 -14.17 0.28 7.60
C ASP A 44 -12.94 0.05 6.72
N VAL A 45 -12.46 -1.18 6.62
CA VAL A 45 -11.28 -1.50 5.82
C VAL A 45 -11.67 -1.73 4.36
N VAL A 46 -11.02 -0.97 3.49
CA VAL A 46 -11.25 -0.95 2.05
C VAL A 46 -9.92 -1.17 1.33
N ALA A 47 -9.84 -2.16 0.47
CA ALA A 47 -8.62 -2.42 -0.30
C ALA A 47 -8.79 -2.05 -1.77
N VAL A 48 -7.79 -1.37 -2.33
CA VAL A 48 -7.74 -1.01 -3.75
C VAL A 48 -7.57 -2.27 -4.60
N GLN A 49 -8.36 -2.40 -5.65
CA GLN A 49 -8.21 -3.43 -6.67
C GLN A 49 -7.70 -2.78 -7.96
N TYR A 50 -6.41 -2.95 -8.24
CA TYR A 50 -5.81 -2.43 -9.47
C TYR A 50 -6.29 -3.21 -10.71
N PRO A 51 -6.28 -2.61 -11.92
CA PRO A 51 -6.50 -3.32 -13.17
C PRO A 51 -5.44 -4.38 -13.44
N GLY A 52 -5.74 -5.33 -14.32
CA GLY A 52 -4.81 -6.36 -14.76
C GLY A 52 -4.72 -7.57 -13.83
N ARG A 53 -5.59 -7.67 -12.79
CA ARG A 53 -5.54 -8.80 -11.84
C ARG A 53 -6.92 -9.21 -11.32
N GLN A 54 -7.06 -10.50 -10.97
CA GLN A 54 -8.30 -11.11 -10.50
C GLN A 54 -9.48 -10.83 -11.44
N ASP A 55 -10.59 -10.34 -10.90
CA ASP A 55 -11.79 -9.97 -11.65
C ASP A 55 -11.61 -8.83 -12.66
N ARG A 56 -10.46 -8.14 -12.60
CA ARG A 56 -10.06 -7.09 -13.54
C ARG A 56 -8.91 -7.53 -14.46
N TYR A 57 -8.63 -8.84 -14.59
CA TYR A 57 -7.45 -9.34 -15.31
C TYR A 57 -7.43 -8.99 -16.80
N GLN A 58 -8.61 -8.76 -17.41
CA GLN A 58 -8.73 -8.35 -18.81
C GLN A 58 -8.45 -6.85 -19.05
N GLU A 59 -8.41 -6.06 -17.99
CA GLU A 59 -8.08 -4.63 -18.10
C GLU A 59 -6.57 -4.44 -18.19
N ALA A 60 -6.12 -3.51 -19.04
CA ALA A 60 -4.71 -3.20 -19.15
C ALA A 60 -4.17 -2.64 -17.81
N PRO A 61 -3.09 -3.23 -17.24
CA PRO A 61 -2.47 -2.69 -16.05
C PRO A 61 -1.74 -1.38 -16.35
N PHE A 62 -1.57 -0.53 -15.34
CA PHE A 62 -0.75 0.67 -15.44
C PHE A 62 0.74 0.31 -15.46
N THR A 63 1.51 1.01 -16.28
CA THR A 63 2.97 0.84 -16.41
C THR A 63 3.78 2.02 -15.86
N SER A 64 3.10 3.04 -15.31
CA SER A 64 3.71 4.19 -14.65
C SER A 64 2.89 4.65 -13.46
N LEU A 65 3.57 5.27 -12.48
CA LEU A 65 2.94 5.58 -11.19
C LEU A 65 1.92 6.71 -11.30
N ALA A 66 2.22 7.77 -12.03
CA ALA A 66 1.36 8.95 -12.05
C ALA A 66 -0.07 8.63 -12.55
N PRO A 67 -0.29 7.98 -13.70
CA PRO A 67 -1.63 7.60 -14.14
C PRO A 67 -2.34 6.64 -13.17
N LEU A 68 -1.61 5.74 -12.52
CA LEU A 68 -2.18 4.85 -11.49
C LEU A 68 -2.70 5.66 -10.30
N VAL A 69 -1.88 6.58 -9.78
CA VAL A 69 -2.23 7.46 -8.65
C VAL A 69 -3.41 8.35 -9.01
N GLU A 70 -3.41 8.96 -10.19
CA GLU A 70 -4.51 9.80 -10.67
C GLU A 70 -5.84 9.02 -10.73
N ALA A 71 -5.81 7.82 -11.31
CA ALA A 71 -7.00 6.97 -11.39
C ALA A 71 -7.52 6.56 -10.01
N VAL A 72 -6.63 6.17 -9.09
CA VAL A 72 -7.02 5.82 -7.71
C VAL A 72 -7.55 7.05 -6.97
N ALA A 73 -6.87 8.19 -7.06
CA ALA A 73 -7.27 9.41 -6.38
C ALA A 73 -8.63 9.92 -6.87
N GLU A 74 -8.91 9.90 -8.18
CA GLU A 74 -10.22 10.26 -8.73
C GLU A 74 -11.35 9.44 -8.09
N LYS A 75 -11.17 8.13 -7.98
CA LYS A 75 -12.16 7.24 -7.38
C LYS A 75 -12.28 7.45 -5.89
N LEU A 76 -11.14 7.62 -5.21
CA LEU A 76 -11.10 7.83 -3.76
C LEU A 76 -11.75 9.15 -3.36
N VAL A 77 -11.54 10.23 -4.12
CA VAL A 77 -12.21 11.53 -3.90
C VAL A 77 -13.73 11.37 -3.89
N ARG A 78 -14.30 10.64 -4.86
CA ARG A 78 -15.74 10.38 -4.91
C ARG A 78 -16.25 9.61 -3.69
N GLU A 79 -15.46 8.65 -3.21
CA GLU A 79 -15.79 7.84 -2.04
C GLU A 79 -15.71 8.64 -0.73
N LEU A 80 -14.73 9.51 -0.62
CA LEU A 80 -14.56 10.38 0.55
C LEU A 80 -15.60 11.50 0.57
N ALA A 81 -15.94 12.07 -0.61
CA ALA A 81 -16.96 13.09 -0.74
C ALA A 81 -18.38 12.58 -0.43
N ALA A 82 -18.63 11.28 -0.54
CA ALA A 82 -19.91 10.67 -0.15
C ALA A 82 -20.12 10.63 1.38
N ASP A 83 -19.04 10.72 2.18
CA ASP A 83 -19.08 10.75 3.64
C ASP A 83 -17.91 11.63 4.15
N PRO A 84 -17.99 12.96 3.97
CA PRO A 84 -16.87 13.86 4.18
C PRO A 84 -16.50 14.05 5.66
N GLY A 85 -17.39 13.68 6.59
CA GLY A 85 -17.14 13.71 8.03
C GLY A 85 -16.38 12.48 8.55
N ARG A 86 -16.28 11.42 7.76
CA ARG A 86 -15.66 10.16 8.19
C ARG A 86 -14.14 10.26 8.16
N PRO A 87 -13.43 10.11 9.30
CA PRO A 87 -11.99 10.07 9.30
C PRO A 87 -11.46 8.90 8.46
N TYR A 88 -10.34 9.11 7.79
CA TYR A 88 -9.70 8.05 7.03
C TYR A 88 -8.17 8.04 7.20
N ALA A 89 -7.58 6.89 6.92
CA ALA A 89 -6.15 6.68 6.84
C ALA A 89 -5.80 5.85 5.60
N LEU A 90 -4.54 5.93 5.17
CA LEU A 90 -4.01 5.17 4.05
C LEU A 90 -2.98 4.16 4.56
N PHE A 91 -3.06 2.93 4.12
CA PHE A 91 -2.09 1.87 4.40
C PHE A 91 -1.55 1.32 3.10
N GLY A 92 -0.25 1.35 2.88
CA GLY A 92 0.37 0.77 1.69
C GLY A 92 1.54 -0.14 2.04
N HIS A 93 1.69 -1.26 1.33
CA HIS A 93 2.83 -2.15 1.46
C HIS A 93 3.65 -2.18 0.17
N SER A 94 4.98 -2.04 0.27
CA SER A 94 5.91 -2.08 -0.86
C SER A 94 5.55 -1.06 -1.96
N MET A 95 5.20 -1.47 -3.18
CA MET A 95 4.67 -0.58 -4.23
C MET A 95 3.47 0.23 -3.69
N GLY A 96 2.58 -0.43 -2.95
CA GLY A 96 1.40 0.23 -2.37
C GLY A 96 1.73 1.36 -1.40
N ALA A 97 2.87 1.32 -0.73
CA ALA A 97 3.31 2.43 0.13
C ALA A 97 3.60 3.69 -0.70
N LEU A 98 4.22 3.51 -1.86
CA LEU A 98 4.48 4.61 -2.79
C LEU A 98 3.18 5.15 -3.40
N VAL A 99 2.28 4.25 -3.83
CA VAL A 99 0.96 4.64 -4.37
C VAL A 99 0.15 5.39 -3.32
N ALA A 100 0.12 4.92 -2.06
CA ALA A 100 -0.57 5.58 -0.96
C ALA A 100 -0.02 6.98 -0.67
N PHE A 101 1.31 7.12 -0.65
CA PHE A 101 1.99 8.40 -0.42
C PHE A 101 1.68 9.41 -1.54
N GLU A 102 1.84 9.02 -2.80
CA GLU A 102 1.57 9.92 -3.93
C GLU A 102 0.07 10.23 -4.05
N THR A 103 -0.81 9.28 -3.72
CA THR A 103 -2.25 9.54 -3.62
C THR A 103 -2.54 10.59 -2.53
N ALA A 104 -1.91 10.48 -1.35
CA ALA A 104 -2.08 11.48 -0.29
C ALA A 104 -1.59 12.87 -0.73
N ARG A 105 -0.47 12.95 -1.49
CA ARG A 105 0.03 14.21 -2.04
C ARG A 105 -0.94 14.84 -3.04
N LEU A 106 -1.56 14.01 -3.88
CA LEU A 106 -2.55 14.49 -4.85
C LEU A 106 -3.82 14.97 -4.13
N LEU A 107 -4.30 14.23 -3.13
CA LEU A 107 -5.46 14.62 -2.31
C LEU A 107 -5.22 15.92 -1.54
N ALA A 108 -3.98 16.16 -1.09
CA ALA A 108 -3.62 17.39 -0.37
C ALA A 108 -3.71 18.68 -1.24
N GLN A 109 -3.81 18.54 -2.55
CA GLN A 109 -4.03 19.66 -3.48
C GLN A 109 -5.51 20.02 -3.63
N GLY A 110 -6.41 19.17 -3.14
CA GLY A 110 -7.86 19.36 -3.19
C GLY A 110 -8.44 19.98 -1.92
N GLU A 111 -9.76 20.01 -1.84
CA GLU A 111 -10.50 20.63 -0.73
C GLU A 111 -10.90 19.62 0.37
N LEU A 112 -10.73 18.32 0.14
CA LEU A 112 -11.09 17.30 1.13
C LEU A 112 -10.09 17.29 2.30
N PRO A 113 -10.55 16.97 3.52
CA PRO A 113 -9.64 16.76 4.63
C PRO A 113 -8.57 15.70 4.28
N GLY A 114 -7.32 15.95 4.68
CA GLY A 114 -6.24 14.99 4.51
C GLY A 114 -6.44 13.72 5.36
N PRO A 115 -5.68 12.64 5.07
CA PRO A 115 -5.73 11.43 5.88
C PRO A 115 -5.24 11.71 7.31
N ARG A 116 -5.87 11.08 8.29
CA ARG A 116 -5.47 11.15 9.70
C ARG A 116 -4.07 10.61 9.92
N ARG A 117 -3.66 9.63 9.12
CA ARG A 117 -2.33 9.01 9.16
C ARG A 117 -2.04 8.23 7.89
N LEU A 118 -0.77 8.16 7.52
CA LEU A 118 -0.27 7.20 6.54
C LEU A 118 0.48 6.07 7.27
N PHE A 119 0.20 4.83 6.90
CA PHE A 119 0.95 3.64 7.29
C PHE A 119 1.73 3.15 6.07
N LEU A 120 3.06 3.30 6.08
CA LEU A 120 3.93 3.02 4.95
C LEU A 120 4.82 1.82 5.29
N SER A 121 4.56 0.69 4.66
CA SER A 121 5.12 -0.61 5.01
C SER A 121 6.06 -1.14 3.94
N GLY A 122 7.22 -1.72 4.36
CA GLY A 122 8.13 -2.46 3.50
C GLY A 122 8.78 -1.62 2.39
N ARG A 123 9.01 -0.33 2.63
CA ARG A 123 9.65 0.57 1.64
C ARG A 123 10.36 1.75 2.33
N GLY A 124 11.46 2.20 1.71
CA GLY A 124 12.08 3.49 2.02
C GLY A 124 11.34 4.66 1.38
N GLY A 125 11.71 5.88 1.75
CA GLY A 125 11.16 7.12 1.19
C GLY A 125 11.20 7.14 -0.35
N PRO A 126 10.44 8.05 -0.99
CA PRO A 126 10.20 7.99 -2.44
C PRO A 126 11.49 8.12 -3.28
N GLY A 127 12.54 8.73 -2.73
CA GLY A 127 13.85 8.83 -3.38
C GLY A 127 14.73 7.57 -3.25
N ILE A 128 14.38 6.64 -2.35
CA ILE A 128 15.17 5.43 -2.08
C ILE A 128 14.92 4.38 -3.16
N ARG A 129 16.00 3.89 -3.77
CA ARG A 129 15.97 2.91 -4.86
C ARG A 129 16.69 1.60 -4.55
N SER A 130 17.21 1.43 -3.35
CA SER A 130 17.91 0.21 -2.94
C SER A 130 16.98 -1.00 -2.86
N GLY A 131 17.54 -2.17 -3.01
CA GLY A 131 16.84 -3.45 -2.94
C GLY A 131 15.94 -3.78 -4.12
N ILE A 132 15.60 -2.83 -4.98
CA ILE A 132 14.70 -3.04 -6.13
C ILE A 132 15.52 -3.10 -7.42
N ARG A 133 15.36 -4.16 -8.18
CA ARG A 133 15.89 -4.26 -9.54
C ARG A 133 14.88 -3.59 -10.50
N TYR A 134 15.33 -2.49 -11.11
CA TYR A 134 14.51 -1.69 -12.03
C TYR A 134 14.70 -2.07 -13.50
N ASP A 135 15.57 -3.03 -13.74
CA ASP A 135 16.03 -3.51 -15.04
C ASP A 135 15.57 -4.93 -15.36
N LEU A 136 14.56 -5.42 -14.63
CA LEU A 136 13.96 -6.72 -14.89
C LEU A 136 13.04 -6.64 -16.12
N PHE A 137 13.52 -7.18 -17.23
CA PHE A 137 12.77 -7.23 -18.50
C PHE A 137 12.34 -8.65 -18.89
N ASP A 138 12.86 -9.65 -18.20
CA ASP A 138 12.64 -11.07 -18.44
C ASP A 138 11.72 -11.65 -17.34
N ASP A 139 10.79 -12.52 -17.74
CA ASP A 139 9.87 -13.20 -16.82
C ASP A 139 10.56 -14.03 -15.76
N ALA A 140 11.63 -14.72 -16.16
CA ALA A 140 12.40 -15.55 -15.25
C ALA A 140 13.07 -14.71 -14.15
N GLU A 141 13.56 -13.51 -14.50
CA GLU A 141 14.13 -12.57 -13.54
C GLU A 141 13.06 -12.01 -12.59
N VAL A 142 11.89 -11.61 -13.10
CA VAL A 142 10.76 -11.14 -12.29
C VAL A 142 10.31 -12.23 -11.32
N LEU A 143 10.12 -13.46 -11.80
CA LEU A 143 9.74 -14.59 -10.95
C LEU A 143 10.81 -14.93 -9.91
N ALA A 144 12.09 -14.85 -10.25
CA ALA A 144 13.19 -15.08 -9.32
C ALA A 144 13.19 -14.01 -8.20
N ASP A 145 12.91 -12.76 -8.53
CA ASP A 145 12.82 -11.68 -7.54
C ASP A 145 11.62 -11.89 -6.61
N VAL A 146 10.45 -12.22 -7.15
CA VAL A 146 9.24 -12.53 -6.36
C VAL A 146 9.48 -13.72 -5.42
N ARG A 147 10.15 -14.78 -5.90
CA ARG A 147 10.53 -15.94 -5.04
C ARG A 147 11.44 -15.54 -3.88
N LYS A 148 12.40 -14.66 -4.14
CA LYS A 148 13.34 -14.15 -3.12
C LYS A 148 12.64 -13.33 -2.04
N LEU A 149 11.58 -12.61 -2.39
CA LEU A 149 10.82 -11.80 -1.44
C LEU A 149 9.96 -12.65 -0.50
N GLY A 150 9.56 -13.84 -0.91
CA GLY A 150 8.56 -14.65 -0.20
C GLY A 150 7.15 -14.07 -0.36
N GLY A 151 6.20 -14.56 0.43
CA GLY A 151 4.81 -14.05 0.42
C GLY A 151 3.89 -14.73 -0.60
N THR A 152 4.43 -15.46 -1.56
CA THR A 152 3.68 -16.32 -2.49
C THR A 152 4.21 -17.75 -2.37
N ASP A 153 3.30 -18.73 -2.36
CA ASP A 153 3.68 -20.14 -2.38
C ASP A 153 4.49 -20.44 -3.65
N GLN A 154 5.68 -21.01 -3.46
CA GLN A 154 6.58 -21.31 -4.59
C GLN A 154 5.95 -22.29 -5.58
N SER A 155 5.14 -23.23 -5.13
CA SER A 155 4.44 -24.17 -5.98
C SER A 155 3.46 -23.48 -6.94
N MET A 156 2.83 -22.39 -6.50
CA MET A 156 1.98 -21.56 -7.36
C MET A 156 2.79 -20.81 -8.43
N LEU A 157 4.00 -20.37 -8.06
CA LEU A 157 4.89 -19.68 -9.01
C LEU A 157 5.55 -20.63 -10.03
N ASP A 158 5.47 -21.93 -9.81
CA ASP A 158 5.99 -22.95 -10.75
C ASP A 158 4.91 -23.44 -11.74
N ASP A 159 3.65 -23.10 -11.50
CA ASP A 159 2.53 -23.45 -12.40
C ASP A 159 2.49 -22.48 -13.60
N PRO A 160 2.65 -23.00 -14.86
CA PRO A 160 2.64 -22.15 -16.04
C PRO A 160 1.33 -21.37 -16.25
N GLU A 161 0.18 -21.94 -15.89
CA GLU A 161 -1.12 -21.28 -16.05
C GLU A 161 -1.23 -20.11 -15.07
N ILE A 162 -0.73 -20.26 -13.85
CA ILE A 162 -0.66 -19.19 -12.86
C ILE A 162 0.31 -18.11 -13.31
N GLN A 163 1.49 -18.50 -13.85
CA GLN A 163 2.46 -17.55 -14.38
C GLN A 163 1.85 -16.70 -15.50
N GLU A 164 1.18 -17.32 -16.47
CA GLU A 164 0.54 -16.60 -17.58
C GLU A 164 -0.48 -15.57 -17.08
N MET A 165 -1.20 -15.89 -16.01
CA MET A 165 -2.20 -15.01 -15.41
C MET A 165 -1.59 -13.84 -14.61
N VAL A 166 -0.46 -14.06 -13.90
CA VAL A 166 0.08 -13.05 -12.97
C VAL A 166 1.20 -12.19 -13.56
N LEU A 167 1.97 -12.72 -14.51
CA LEU A 167 3.12 -12.04 -15.09
C LEU A 167 2.80 -10.70 -15.76
N PRO A 168 1.69 -10.54 -16.52
CA PRO A 168 1.37 -9.23 -17.10
C PRO A 168 1.24 -8.12 -16.06
N ALA A 169 0.56 -8.40 -14.95
CA ALA A 169 0.41 -7.45 -13.86
C ALA A 169 1.73 -7.19 -13.12
N LEU A 170 2.50 -8.25 -12.85
CA LEU A 170 3.82 -8.12 -12.21
C LEU A 170 4.78 -7.27 -13.04
N ARG A 171 4.92 -7.54 -14.34
CA ARG A 171 5.78 -6.72 -15.22
C ARG A 171 5.37 -5.26 -15.23
N ALA A 172 4.07 -4.99 -15.34
CA ALA A 172 3.55 -3.64 -15.31
C ALA A 172 3.87 -2.94 -13.97
N ASP A 173 3.69 -3.63 -12.85
CA ASP A 173 3.99 -3.08 -11.53
C ASP A 173 5.52 -2.82 -11.36
N TYR A 174 6.38 -3.70 -11.89
CA TYR A 174 7.83 -3.44 -11.91
C TYR A 174 8.17 -2.23 -12.78
N GLN A 175 7.48 -2.00 -13.89
CA GLN A 175 7.63 -0.78 -14.68
C GLN A 175 7.15 0.47 -13.92
N VAL A 176 6.08 0.38 -13.13
CA VAL A 176 5.57 1.48 -12.30
C VAL A 176 6.69 2.05 -11.42
N PHE A 177 7.40 1.23 -10.64
CA PHE A 177 8.48 1.78 -9.83
C PHE A 177 9.81 1.90 -10.56
N GLY A 178 10.04 1.17 -11.64
CA GLY A 178 11.22 1.34 -12.50
C GLY A 178 11.26 2.70 -13.19
N THR A 179 10.11 3.19 -13.61
CA THR A 179 9.95 4.50 -14.26
C THR A 179 9.78 5.66 -13.28
N TYR A 180 9.39 5.38 -12.05
CA TYR A 180 9.18 6.42 -11.05
C TYR A 180 10.46 7.17 -10.72
N ARG A 181 10.34 8.49 -10.62
CA ARG A 181 11.40 9.40 -10.17
C ARG A 181 10.82 10.38 -9.18
N TRP A 182 11.43 10.45 -8.01
CA TRP A 182 11.05 11.47 -7.02
C TRP A 182 11.37 12.86 -7.55
N GLY A 183 10.35 13.66 -7.76
CA GLY A 183 10.46 15.02 -8.28
C GLY A 183 10.60 16.11 -7.20
N GLY A 184 10.74 15.73 -5.93
CA GLY A 184 10.70 16.69 -4.83
C GLY A 184 9.28 17.09 -4.44
N GLY A 185 9.18 18.02 -3.51
CA GLY A 185 7.92 18.61 -3.03
C GLY A 185 7.93 18.77 -1.51
N GLU A 186 6.99 19.58 -1.01
CA GLU A 186 6.83 19.82 0.42
C GLU A 186 6.41 18.54 1.15
N PRO A 187 6.88 18.35 2.40
CA PRO A 187 6.41 17.26 3.25
C PRO A 187 4.90 17.34 3.48
N LEU A 188 4.24 16.18 3.57
CA LEU A 188 2.84 16.10 3.95
C LEU A 188 2.66 16.56 5.41
N THR A 189 1.52 17.16 5.72
CA THR A 189 1.17 17.50 7.12
C THR A 189 0.64 16.29 7.89
N ALA A 190 0.19 15.26 7.18
CA ALA A 190 -0.35 14.04 7.79
C ALA A 190 0.74 13.27 8.55
N PRO A 191 0.46 12.77 9.76
CA PRO A 191 1.36 11.89 10.50
C PRO A 191 1.68 10.61 9.70
N VAL A 192 2.89 10.08 9.88
CA VAL A 192 3.35 8.86 9.20
C VAL A 192 3.81 7.83 10.22
N THR A 193 3.31 6.61 10.11
CA THR A 193 3.85 5.43 10.77
C THR A 193 4.48 4.52 9.72
N VAL A 194 5.76 4.25 9.84
CA VAL A 194 6.48 3.34 8.97
C VAL A 194 6.59 1.98 9.64
N LEU A 195 6.37 0.92 8.86
CA LEU A 195 6.48 -0.46 9.31
C LEU A 195 7.49 -1.20 8.43
N VAL A 196 8.42 -1.95 9.02
CA VAL A 196 9.47 -2.67 8.28
C VAL A 196 9.87 -3.95 8.98
N GLY A 197 10.21 -4.99 8.20
CA GLY A 197 10.85 -6.21 8.71
C GLY A 197 12.33 -5.99 9.00
N ASP A 198 12.86 -6.57 10.08
CA ASP A 198 14.27 -6.44 10.45
C ASP A 198 15.24 -7.16 9.49
N ARG A 199 14.72 -8.07 8.66
CA ARG A 199 15.44 -8.85 7.65
C ARG A 199 14.84 -8.67 6.25
N ASP A 200 14.19 -7.53 6.01
CA ASP A 200 13.62 -7.23 4.69
C ASP A 200 14.75 -7.05 3.66
N PRO A 201 14.80 -7.87 2.59
CA PRO A 201 15.85 -7.77 1.57
C PRO A 201 15.68 -6.56 0.64
N MET A 202 14.51 -5.89 0.67
CA MET A 202 14.18 -4.77 -0.21
C MET A 202 14.44 -3.42 0.42
N VAL A 203 14.39 -3.33 1.75
CA VAL A 203 14.55 -2.07 2.47
C VAL A 203 15.13 -2.31 3.85
N THR A 204 16.18 -1.60 4.16
CA THR A 204 16.79 -1.61 5.51
C THR A 204 16.03 -0.66 6.44
N VAL A 205 16.17 -0.88 7.76
CA VAL A 205 15.58 0.01 8.77
C VAL A 205 16.04 1.48 8.62
N PRO A 206 17.33 1.79 8.34
CA PRO A 206 17.74 3.17 8.03
C PRO A 206 17.05 3.77 6.80
N GLU A 207 16.86 2.99 5.73
CA GLU A 207 16.15 3.44 4.53
C GLU A 207 14.67 3.68 4.80
N ALA A 208 14.02 2.81 5.58
CA ALA A 208 12.65 3.01 6.02
C ALA A 208 12.50 4.31 6.83
N ARG A 209 13.50 4.68 7.62
CA ARG A 209 13.50 5.93 8.41
C ARG A 209 13.51 7.19 7.55
N THR A 210 13.94 7.12 6.27
CA THR A 210 13.97 8.30 5.37
C THR A 210 12.58 8.89 5.10
N TRP A 211 11.49 8.14 5.35
CA TRP A 211 10.13 8.69 5.30
C TRP A 211 9.93 9.87 6.26
N ARG A 212 10.76 10.01 7.30
CA ARG A 212 10.72 11.16 8.21
C ARG A 212 10.85 12.51 7.49
N GLU A 213 11.59 12.54 6.40
CA GLU A 213 11.83 13.75 5.59
C GLU A 213 10.61 14.15 4.75
N HIS A 214 9.60 13.27 4.65
CA HIS A 214 8.43 13.43 3.81
C HIS A 214 7.13 13.73 4.59
N THR A 215 7.25 13.96 5.90
CA THR A 215 6.14 14.44 6.74
C THR A 215 6.59 15.57 7.66
N ALA A 216 5.76 16.62 7.76
CA ALA A 216 5.85 17.64 8.79
C ALA A 216 5.09 17.25 10.07
N GLY A 217 4.23 16.22 9.99
CA GLY A 217 3.50 15.68 11.13
C GLY A 217 4.33 14.72 11.98
N ASP A 218 3.66 14.03 12.90
CA ASP A 218 4.29 13.02 13.74
C ASP A 218 4.84 11.86 12.89
N PHE A 219 5.97 11.33 13.33
CA PHE A 219 6.64 10.20 12.69
C PHE A 219 6.90 9.09 13.68
N ASP A 220 6.51 7.87 13.33
CA ASP A 220 6.82 6.67 14.09
C ASP A 220 7.39 5.58 13.18
N LEU A 221 8.25 4.74 13.72
CA LEU A 221 8.87 3.61 13.00
C LEU A 221 8.75 2.34 13.84
N LYS A 222 8.03 1.37 13.32
CA LYS A 222 7.83 0.04 13.91
C LYS A 222 8.65 -1.01 13.15
N VAL A 223 9.52 -1.69 13.85
CA VAL A 223 10.33 -2.78 13.29
C VAL A 223 9.77 -4.11 13.77
N PHE A 224 9.52 -5.01 12.83
CA PHE A 224 8.97 -6.35 13.09
C PHE A 224 10.02 -7.42 12.80
N PRO A 225 10.02 -8.54 13.49
CA PRO A 225 10.83 -9.69 13.08
C PRO A 225 10.35 -10.20 11.72
N GLY A 226 11.25 -10.45 10.78
CA GLY A 226 10.89 -11.08 9.50
C GLY A 226 11.41 -10.37 8.26
N GLY A 227 11.05 -10.92 7.10
CA GLY A 227 11.40 -10.42 5.76
C GLY A 227 10.42 -9.39 5.24
N HIS A 228 10.31 -9.33 3.90
CA HIS A 228 9.46 -8.33 3.22
C HIS A 228 7.97 -8.45 3.59
N PHE A 229 7.46 -9.67 3.70
CA PHE A 229 6.04 -9.93 4.02
C PHE A 229 5.80 -10.25 5.50
N TYR A 230 6.62 -9.69 6.42
CA TYR A 230 6.46 -9.82 7.88
C TYR A 230 5.02 -9.57 8.35
N LEU A 231 4.26 -8.72 7.64
CA LEU A 231 2.89 -8.35 8.03
C LEU A 231 1.94 -9.56 8.02
N VAL A 232 2.22 -10.62 7.27
CA VAL A 232 1.41 -11.84 7.23
C VAL A 232 1.53 -12.60 8.56
N ASP A 233 2.76 -12.72 9.07
CA ASP A 233 3.05 -13.44 10.32
C ASP A 233 2.67 -12.61 11.56
N HIS A 234 2.62 -11.29 11.44
CA HIS A 234 2.39 -10.35 12.53
C HIS A 234 1.09 -9.56 12.41
N ILE A 235 0.06 -10.12 11.76
CA ILE A 235 -1.17 -9.41 11.43
C ILE A 235 -1.83 -8.74 12.65
N GLY A 236 -1.83 -9.41 13.80
CA GLY A 236 -2.41 -8.85 15.05
C GLY A 236 -1.64 -7.63 15.56
N GLN A 237 -0.30 -7.63 15.46
CA GLN A 237 0.54 -6.50 15.87
C GLN A 237 0.43 -5.34 14.86
N VAL A 238 0.31 -5.65 13.56
CA VAL A 238 0.04 -4.64 12.53
C VAL A 238 -1.32 -3.99 12.77
N ALA A 239 -2.36 -4.77 13.05
CA ALA A 239 -3.68 -4.26 13.38
C ALA A 239 -3.64 -3.36 14.64
N ALA A 240 -2.94 -3.78 15.70
CA ALA A 240 -2.75 -2.96 16.90
C ALA A 240 -2.05 -1.63 16.58
N THR A 241 -1.00 -1.66 15.75
CA THR A 241 -0.29 -0.44 15.30
C THR A 241 -1.23 0.52 14.55
N VAL A 242 -2.11 -0.01 13.69
CA VAL A 242 -3.11 0.81 12.99
C VAL A 242 -4.10 1.41 13.98
N THR A 243 -4.61 0.61 14.90
CA THR A 243 -5.57 1.06 15.92
C THR A 243 -4.96 2.15 16.80
N GLU A 244 -3.76 1.94 17.35
CA GLU A 244 -3.04 2.94 18.16
C GLU A 244 -2.83 4.24 17.38
N GLY A 245 -2.37 4.14 16.13
CA GLY A 245 -2.08 5.32 15.31
C GLY A 245 -3.30 6.15 14.93
N LEU A 246 -4.49 5.55 14.87
CA LEU A 246 -5.72 6.25 14.53
C LEU A 246 -6.50 6.73 15.77
N LEU A 247 -6.45 6.01 16.87
CA LEU A 247 -7.13 6.38 18.10
C LEU A 247 -6.35 7.40 18.94
N ALA A 248 -5.01 7.41 18.87
CA ALA A 248 -4.19 8.41 19.55
C ALA A 248 -4.48 9.86 19.13
N GLY A 249 -5.08 10.08 17.96
CA GLY A 249 -5.49 11.39 17.47
C GLY A 249 -6.91 11.82 17.86
N THR A 250 -7.67 10.98 18.57
CA THR A 250 -9.05 11.30 19.02
C THR A 250 -9.12 11.87 20.44
N ALA A 251 -8.02 11.87 21.18
CA ALA A 251 -7.88 12.53 22.46
C ALA A 251 -7.32 13.96 22.24
N ALA A 252 -8.11 14.86 21.74
CA ALA A 252 -7.89 16.30 21.85
C ALA A 252 -8.98 16.91 22.75
N PRO A 253 -8.62 17.94 23.54
CA PRO A 253 -9.34 18.39 24.70
C PRO A 253 -10.72 18.96 24.40
#